data_ebecf0ed86f39d0d35b063b162364704
#
_entry.id   ebecf0ed86f39d0d35b063b162364704
#
_cell.length_a   1.000
_cell.length_b   1.000
_cell.length_c   1.000
_cell.angle_alpha   90.00
_cell.angle_beta   90.00
_cell.angle_gamma   90.00
#
_symmetry.space_group_name_H-M   'P 1'
#
loop_
_entity.id
_entity.type
_entity.pdbx_description
1 polymer ?
#
loop_
_entity_poly.entity_id
_entity_poly.type
_entity_poly.pdbx_seq_one_letter_code
_entity_poly.pdbx_strand_id
1 'polypeptide(L)'
;MSVVGLRLMFCSWLLLHVGAEQTTNTRNPYLQPFPVLKNDNLLRAARGEVVDRVPVWVMRQAGRYLPEFQELRKQHDFFTVCRTPELACEVTMQPLRRFDLDASIIFSDILVIPQALGLTVEMHAGVGPVLPQPIVVPEDLKRLTPDGALSRLAYVGDAITMMRHKLEGRVPLIGFTGAPWTLMGYMIEGGGSKTMSKAKAWLKDYPEDTKLFLNLLTDAIVDYLEMQVKAGAQMLQIFESSAEHLSKEEFLQWGVPYLKRIRDELVDRLTKRAIPVVPLTLFAKGAGHSLKEQSELGYDVIGLDWTVDPVEARSVVGPNITLQGNLDPMDMYRDPDELRTLTTEMVHKFGKSRYIANLGHGITPQTPITSMEVLVEAVHKAL
;
A
#
# COMPACT_ATOMS: atom_id res chain seq x y z
N MET A 1 -77.80 16.36 -7.23
CA MET A 1 -78.78 15.32 -6.96
C MET A 1 -78.02 14.08 -6.64
N SER A 2 -78.00 13.77 -5.36
CA SER A 2 -78.66 12.63 -4.66
C SER A 2 -77.79 11.38 -4.72
N VAL A 3 -77.25 10.81 -3.74
CA VAL A 3 -77.62 10.38 -2.37
C VAL A 3 -77.07 8.94 -2.16
N VAL A 4 -76.23 8.77 -1.16
CA VAL A 4 -76.24 7.75 -0.10
C VAL A 4 -76.23 6.25 -0.44
N GLY A 5 -75.33 5.52 0.29
CA GLY A 5 -75.53 4.10 0.53
C GLY A 5 -74.39 3.43 1.27
N LEU A 6 -74.32 3.62 2.55
CA LEU A 6 -73.60 2.90 3.59
C LEU A 6 -74.07 1.42 3.65
N ARG A 7 -73.16 0.45 3.80
CA ARG A 7 -73.38 -0.73 4.68
C ARG A 7 -72.06 -1.44 5.07
N LEU A 8 -71.81 -1.42 6.36
CA LEU A 8 -70.94 -2.35 7.11
C LEU A 8 -71.54 -3.78 7.05
N MET A 9 -70.64 -4.78 6.96
CA MET A 9 -70.95 -6.06 7.61
C MET A 9 -69.62 -6.70 8.08
N PHE A 10 -69.60 -7.00 9.36
CA PHE A 10 -68.65 -7.82 10.11
C PHE A 10 -68.64 -9.27 9.61
N CYS A 11 -67.51 -9.92 9.55
CA CYS A 11 -67.40 -11.34 9.90
C CYS A 11 -65.97 -11.72 10.36
N SER A 12 -66.01 -12.42 11.43
CA SER A 12 -65.01 -12.89 12.40
C SER A 12 -63.93 -13.81 11.88
N TRP A 13 -62.77 -13.72 12.54
CA TRP A 13 -61.92 -14.78 13.07
C TRP A 13 -61.49 -15.92 12.16
N LEU A 14 -60.18 -15.91 11.81
CA LEU A 14 -59.36 -17.12 11.91
C LEU A 14 -57.91 -16.73 12.34
N LEU A 15 -57.59 -17.06 13.59
CA LEU A 15 -56.25 -17.08 14.13
C LEU A 15 -55.45 -18.18 13.43
N LEU A 16 -54.49 -17.80 12.59
CA LEU A 16 -53.42 -18.70 12.21
C LEU A 16 -52.14 -18.16 12.85
N HIS A 17 -51.67 -18.89 13.82
CA HIS A 17 -50.32 -18.80 14.33
C HIS A 17 -49.33 -19.10 13.18
N VAL A 18 -48.76 -18.04 12.58
CA VAL A 18 -47.56 -18.17 11.80
C VAL A 18 -46.44 -17.82 12.75
N GLY A 19 -45.63 -18.81 13.06
CA GLY A 19 -44.44 -18.66 13.88
C GLY A 19 -43.58 -17.53 13.35
N ALA A 20 -43.22 -16.59 14.21
CA ALA A 20 -42.22 -15.60 13.95
C ALA A 20 -40.89 -16.34 13.83
N GLU A 21 -40.50 -16.69 12.60
CA GLU A 21 -39.09 -16.91 12.30
C GLU A 21 -38.40 -15.58 12.62
N GLN A 22 -37.67 -15.58 13.71
CA GLN A 22 -36.63 -14.59 13.99
C GLN A 22 -35.62 -14.70 12.87
N THR A 23 -35.84 -13.98 11.77
CA THR A 23 -34.73 -13.63 10.85
C THR A 23 -33.77 -12.83 11.68
N THR A 24 -32.73 -13.49 12.18
CA THR A 24 -31.52 -12.84 12.66
C THR A 24 -30.97 -12.05 11.48
N ASN A 25 -31.35 -10.77 11.40
CA ASN A 25 -30.81 -9.80 10.49
C ASN A 25 -29.34 -9.61 10.93
N THR A 26 -28.47 -10.52 10.52
CA THR A 26 -27.03 -10.37 10.66
C THR A 26 -26.63 -9.22 9.76
N ARG A 27 -26.77 -7.99 10.28
CA ARG A 27 -26.23 -6.80 9.64
C ARG A 27 -24.77 -7.11 9.33
N ASN A 28 -24.42 -7.07 8.05
CA ASN A 28 -23.03 -7.21 7.65
C ASN A 28 -22.20 -6.23 8.49
N PRO A 29 -21.30 -6.69 9.39
CA PRO A 29 -20.59 -5.84 10.33
C PRO A 29 -19.72 -4.80 9.62
N TYR A 30 -19.40 -5.01 8.34
CA TYR A 30 -18.59 -4.11 7.53
C TYR A 30 -19.38 -2.95 6.89
N LEU A 31 -20.70 -2.89 7.08
CA LEU A 31 -21.53 -1.73 6.71
C LEU A 31 -21.64 -0.67 7.82
N GLN A 32 -21.03 -0.92 8.98
CA GLN A 32 -20.99 0.04 10.07
C GLN A 32 -19.91 1.12 9.81
N PRO A 33 -20.04 2.33 10.40
CA PRO A 33 -18.96 3.31 10.38
C PRO A 33 -17.67 2.74 10.95
N PHE A 34 -16.53 3.15 10.37
CA PHE A 34 -15.24 2.70 10.87
C PHE A 34 -14.98 3.17 12.30
N PRO A 35 -14.31 2.34 13.14
CA PRO A 35 -13.90 2.75 14.47
C PRO A 35 -13.05 4.01 14.45
N VAL A 36 -13.23 4.87 15.47
CA VAL A 36 -12.42 6.09 15.66
C VAL A 36 -10.96 5.69 15.87
N LEU A 37 -10.05 6.41 15.21
CA LEU A 37 -8.61 6.18 15.32
C LEU A 37 -8.13 6.61 16.72
N LYS A 38 -7.40 5.73 17.42
CA LYS A 38 -6.87 5.94 18.77
C LYS A 38 -5.42 6.43 18.75
N ASN A 39 -4.60 5.93 17.82
CA ASN A 39 -3.23 6.38 17.57
C ASN A 39 -3.16 6.94 16.14
N ASP A 40 -3.05 8.24 16.03
CA ASP A 40 -2.96 8.97 14.77
C ASP A 40 -1.57 9.57 14.49
N ASN A 41 -0.57 9.25 15.32
CA ASN A 41 0.78 9.83 15.25
C ASN A 41 1.38 9.74 13.83
N LEU A 42 1.21 8.60 13.15
CA LEU A 42 1.71 8.45 11.78
C LEU A 42 1.04 9.44 10.80
N LEU A 43 -0.27 9.62 10.89
CA LEU A 43 -0.99 10.55 10.01
C LEU A 43 -0.66 12.00 10.33
N ARG A 44 -0.48 12.33 11.62
CA ARG A 44 -0.03 13.66 12.08
C ARG A 44 1.38 13.95 11.56
N ALA A 45 2.31 13.00 11.73
CA ALA A 45 3.68 13.13 11.19
C ALA A 45 3.65 13.32 9.66
N ALA A 46 2.86 12.55 8.94
CA ALA A 46 2.71 12.68 7.49
C ALA A 46 2.25 14.07 7.06
N ARG A 47 1.36 14.70 7.82
CA ARG A 47 0.89 16.08 7.58
C ARG A 47 1.83 17.17 8.14
N GLY A 48 2.88 16.76 8.87
CA GLY A 48 3.82 17.68 9.53
C GLY A 48 3.30 18.32 10.79
N GLU A 49 2.32 17.71 11.41
CA GLU A 49 1.79 18.09 12.71
C GLU A 49 2.72 17.60 13.83
N VAL A 50 2.60 18.20 15.01
CA VAL A 50 3.37 17.78 16.20
C VAL A 50 2.92 16.39 16.65
N VAL A 51 3.87 15.51 16.93
CA VAL A 51 3.64 14.14 17.39
C VAL A 51 4.20 13.93 18.80
N ASP A 52 3.62 13.00 19.55
CA ASP A 52 4.06 12.71 20.91
C ASP A 52 5.39 11.93 20.90
N ARG A 53 5.53 11.01 19.94
CA ARG A 53 6.74 10.23 19.66
C ARG A 53 6.91 10.05 18.16
N VAL A 54 8.12 9.72 17.70
CA VAL A 54 8.35 9.36 16.29
C VAL A 54 7.56 8.09 15.95
N PRO A 55 6.65 8.14 14.97
CA PRO A 55 5.91 6.95 14.58
C PRO A 55 6.78 5.99 13.76
N VAL A 56 6.53 4.69 13.94
CA VAL A 56 7.26 3.63 13.24
C VAL A 56 6.31 2.59 12.65
N TRP A 57 6.59 2.23 11.41
CA TRP A 57 6.11 1.02 10.74
C TRP A 57 7.24 0.46 9.88
N VAL A 58 7.14 -0.78 9.42
CA VAL A 58 8.24 -1.41 8.70
C VAL A 58 7.74 -2.06 7.40
N MET A 59 8.37 -1.71 6.28
CA MET A 59 8.09 -2.35 5.00
C MET A 59 8.26 -3.86 5.09
N ARG A 60 7.22 -4.61 4.66
CA ARG A 60 7.12 -6.08 4.79
C ARG A 60 7.03 -6.56 6.25
N GLN A 61 6.52 -5.72 7.16
CA GLN A 61 6.30 -6.08 8.57
C GLN A 61 5.45 -7.33 8.76
N ALA A 62 4.53 -7.63 7.84
CA ALA A 62 3.86 -8.92 7.73
C ALA A 62 4.57 -9.74 6.66
N GLY A 63 5.12 -10.89 7.01
CA GLY A 63 5.88 -11.64 6.02
C GLY A 63 6.66 -12.84 6.55
N ARG A 64 7.52 -13.36 5.70
CA ARG A 64 8.21 -14.66 5.84
C ARG A 64 9.09 -14.82 7.08
N TYR A 65 9.49 -13.75 7.74
CA TYR A 65 10.26 -13.81 8.99
C TYR A 65 9.40 -14.21 10.19
N LEU A 66 8.06 -14.10 10.09
CA LEU A 66 7.12 -14.47 11.14
C LEU A 66 6.73 -15.97 11.05
N PRO A 67 6.85 -16.75 12.15
CA PRO A 67 6.45 -18.16 12.16
C PRO A 67 4.99 -18.39 11.81
N GLU A 68 4.08 -17.55 12.32
CA GLU A 68 2.65 -17.62 12.03
C GLU A 68 2.33 -17.37 10.55
N PHE A 69 3.10 -16.51 9.87
CA PHE A 69 2.99 -16.35 8.43
C PHE A 69 3.44 -17.62 7.71
N GLN A 70 4.57 -18.20 8.13
CA GLN A 70 5.07 -19.44 7.53
C GLN A 70 4.08 -20.59 7.69
N GLU A 71 3.44 -20.71 8.87
CA GLU A 71 2.43 -21.73 9.12
C GLU A 71 1.19 -21.57 8.21
N LEU A 72 0.69 -20.35 8.09
CA LEU A 72 -0.42 -20.03 7.17
C LEU A 72 -0.05 -20.36 5.72
N ARG A 73 1.20 -20.08 5.31
CA ARG A 73 1.70 -20.34 3.96
C ARG A 73 1.90 -21.83 3.64
N LYS A 74 1.96 -22.73 4.61
CA LYS A 74 1.92 -24.17 4.37
C LYS A 74 0.56 -24.65 3.86
N GLN A 75 -0.50 -23.95 4.22
CA GLN A 75 -1.89 -24.32 3.90
C GLN A 75 -2.43 -23.58 2.67
N HIS A 76 -1.90 -22.39 2.37
CA HIS A 76 -2.40 -21.52 1.33
C HIS A 76 -1.25 -20.98 0.46
N ASP A 77 -1.41 -20.97 -0.87
CA ASP A 77 -0.46 -20.31 -1.76
C ASP A 77 -0.51 -18.78 -1.59
N PHE A 78 0.52 -18.09 -2.10
CA PHE A 78 0.70 -16.65 -1.89
C PHE A 78 -0.49 -15.83 -2.39
N PHE A 79 -0.93 -16.08 -3.61
CA PHE A 79 -2.02 -15.30 -4.20
C PHE A 79 -3.39 -15.69 -3.65
N THR A 80 -3.57 -16.91 -3.16
CA THR A 80 -4.76 -17.28 -2.36
C THR A 80 -4.83 -16.42 -1.10
N VAL A 81 -3.71 -16.23 -0.39
CA VAL A 81 -3.67 -15.33 0.78
C VAL A 81 -4.03 -13.89 0.38
N CYS A 82 -3.46 -13.37 -0.71
CA CYS A 82 -3.76 -12.01 -1.17
C CYS A 82 -5.24 -11.83 -1.58
N ARG A 83 -5.85 -12.87 -2.20
CA ARG A 83 -7.22 -12.79 -2.76
C ARG A 83 -8.32 -13.15 -1.78
N THR A 84 -7.98 -13.67 -0.61
CA THR A 84 -8.95 -14.03 0.44
C THR A 84 -8.90 -12.97 1.53
N PRO A 85 -9.91 -12.10 1.64
CA PRO A 85 -9.91 -10.98 2.59
C PRO A 85 -9.61 -11.39 4.03
N GLU A 86 -10.14 -12.53 4.49
CA GLU A 86 -9.92 -13.05 5.84
C GLU A 86 -8.46 -13.42 6.08
N LEU A 87 -7.80 -14.06 5.09
CA LEU A 87 -6.39 -14.44 5.18
C LEU A 87 -5.48 -13.22 5.08
N ALA A 88 -5.76 -12.30 4.17
CA ALA A 88 -5.03 -11.04 4.05
C ALA A 88 -5.10 -10.24 5.36
N CYS A 89 -6.28 -10.15 5.99
CA CYS A 89 -6.46 -9.50 7.28
C CYS A 89 -5.72 -10.24 8.40
N GLU A 90 -5.76 -11.57 8.43
CA GLU A 90 -5.03 -12.35 9.44
C GLU A 90 -3.53 -12.05 9.36
N VAL A 91 -2.96 -12.11 8.16
CA VAL A 91 -1.53 -11.81 7.94
C VAL A 91 -1.21 -10.35 8.31
N THR A 92 -2.08 -9.42 7.94
CA THR A 92 -1.91 -8.00 8.28
C THR A 92 -1.87 -7.75 9.78
N MET A 93 -2.64 -8.51 10.58
CA MET A 93 -2.69 -8.41 12.04
C MET A 93 -1.48 -9.02 12.75
N GLN A 94 -0.77 -9.98 12.14
CA GLN A 94 0.31 -10.72 12.80
C GLN A 94 1.38 -9.82 13.43
N PRO A 95 1.99 -8.85 12.71
CA PRO A 95 3.01 -7.98 13.31
C PRO A 95 2.45 -7.08 14.42
N LEU A 96 1.20 -6.64 14.31
CA LEU A 96 0.58 -5.79 15.34
C LEU A 96 0.30 -6.51 16.66
N ARG A 97 0.21 -7.84 16.65
CA ARG A 97 0.10 -8.63 17.89
C ARG A 97 1.44 -8.76 18.60
N ARG A 98 2.55 -8.60 17.88
CA ARG A 98 3.92 -8.74 18.42
C ARG A 98 4.56 -7.43 18.79
N PHE A 99 4.36 -6.40 17.97
CA PHE A 99 5.12 -5.16 18.05
C PHE A 99 4.19 -3.95 18.26
N ASP A 100 4.67 -2.93 18.98
CA ASP A 100 3.98 -1.65 19.19
C ASP A 100 4.18 -0.73 17.97
N LEU A 101 3.70 -1.16 16.80
CA LEU A 101 3.78 -0.40 15.56
C LEU A 101 2.72 0.71 15.52
N ASP A 102 3.06 1.83 14.87
CA ASP A 102 2.17 3.00 14.73
C ASP A 102 1.35 2.98 13.42
N ALA A 103 1.50 1.96 12.59
CA ALA A 103 0.64 1.72 11.43
C ALA A 103 0.55 0.25 11.06
N SER A 104 -0.54 -0.06 10.39
CA SER A 104 -0.73 -1.30 9.64
C SER A 104 -0.62 -1.03 8.15
N ILE A 105 -0.12 -1.97 7.37
CA ILE A 105 -0.20 -1.95 5.91
C ILE A 105 -0.90 -3.22 5.45
N ILE A 106 -1.89 -3.07 4.55
CA ILE A 106 -2.66 -4.22 4.07
C ILE A 106 -1.75 -5.25 3.41
N PHE A 107 -1.91 -6.53 3.74
CA PHE A 107 -1.19 -7.59 3.06
C PHE A 107 -1.76 -7.80 1.65
N SER A 108 -0.96 -7.55 0.66
CA SER A 108 -1.25 -7.69 -0.77
C SER A 108 0.07 -7.77 -1.55
N ASP A 109 0.01 -7.66 -2.87
CA ASP A 109 1.18 -7.59 -3.75
C ASP A 109 1.01 -6.48 -4.79
N ILE A 110 2.11 -5.90 -5.27
CA ILE A 110 2.06 -4.89 -6.34
C ILE A 110 1.60 -5.50 -7.67
N LEU A 111 1.83 -6.79 -7.89
CA LEU A 111 1.50 -7.49 -9.13
C LEU A 111 0.02 -7.91 -9.24
N VAL A 112 -0.81 -7.56 -8.26
CA VAL A 112 -2.27 -7.71 -8.39
C VAL A 112 -2.83 -6.85 -9.53
N ILE A 113 -2.18 -5.71 -9.85
CA ILE A 113 -2.56 -4.86 -11.00
C ILE A 113 -2.29 -5.58 -12.33
N PRO A 114 -1.07 -6.09 -12.64
CA PRO A 114 -0.86 -6.94 -13.81
C PRO A 114 -1.84 -8.10 -13.92
N GLN A 115 -2.16 -8.78 -12.81
CA GLN A 115 -3.18 -9.84 -12.79
C GLN A 115 -4.57 -9.30 -13.16
N ALA A 116 -4.95 -8.17 -12.60
CA ALA A 116 -6.23 -7.52 -12.89
C ALA A 116 -6.31 -7.06 -14.37
N LEU A 117 -5.18 -6.74 -14.97
CA LEU A 117 -5.06 -6.41 -16.39
C LEU A 117 -5.01 -7.65 -17.30
N GLY A 118 -5.15 -8.87 -16.76
CA GLY A 118 -5.28 -10.11 -17.52
C GLY A 118 -4.00 -10.92 -17.67
N LEU A 119 -2.88 -10.52 -17.07
CA LEU A 119 -1.65 -11.31 -17.10
C LEU A 119 -1.66 -12.39 -16.00
N THR A 120 -1.12 -13.55 -16.35
CA THR A 120 -0.82 -14.59 -15.35
C THR A 120 0.42 -14.19 -14.55
N VAL A 121 0.32 -14.24 -13.23
CA VAL A 121 1.46 -14.07 -12.32
C VAL A 121 1.48 -15.26 -11.37
N GLU A 122 2.60 -15.93 -11.32
CA GLU A 122 2.85 -17.10 -10.46
C GLU A 122 3.90 -16.74 -9.41
N MET A 123 3.83 -17.38 -8.23
CA MET A 123 4.83 -17.20 -7.18
C MET A 123 5.64 -18.49 -7.06
N HIS A 124 6.87 -18.47 -7.53
CA HIS A 124 7.77 -19.63 -7.50
C HIS A 124 8.69 -19.59 -6.28
N ALA A 125 8.77 -20.71 -5.58
CA ALA A 125 9.63 -20.83 -4.40
C ALA A 125 11.11 -20.58 -4.75
N GLY A 126 11.77 -19.72 -4.00
CA GLY A 126 13.18 -19.36 -4.23
C GLY A 126 13.45 -18.42 -5.42
N VAL A 127 12.47 -18.23 -6.30
CA VAL A 127 12.59 -17.34 -7.49
C VAL A 127 11.84 -16.03 -7.26
N GLY A 128 10.64 -16.10 -6.71
CA GLY A 128 9.74 -14.97 -6.57
C GLY A 128 8.64 -14.96 -7.63
N PRO A 129 8.09 -13.79 -7.98
CA PRO A 129 7.03 -13.68 -8.98
C PRO A 129 7.57 -13.95 -10.39
N VAL A 130 6.79 -14.71 -11.17
CA VAL A 130 7.06 -15.04 -12.57
C VAL A 130 5.82 -14.71 -13.39
N LEU A 131 6.01 -14.06 -14.52
CA LEU A 131 4.99 -13.84 -15.54
C LEU A 131 5.33 -14.73 -16.75
N PRO A 132 4.67 -15.89 -16.88
CA PRO A 132 5.03 -16.87 -17.91
C PRO A 132 4.86 -16.36 -19.34
N GLN A 133 4.00 -15.37 -19.53
CA GLN A 133 3.75 -14.72 -20.81
C GLN A 133 3.98 -13.21 -20.69
N PRO A 134 5.25 -12.75 -20.61
CA PRO A 134 5.57 -11.34 -20.49
C PRO A 134 5.14 -10.53 -21.72
N ILE A 135 5.16 -9.22 -21.59
CA ILE A 135 4.99 -8.28 -22.71
C ILE A 135 6.36 -8.14 -23.40
N VAL A 136 6.48 -8.65 -24.62
CA VAL A 136 7.76 -8.69 -25.35
C VAL A 136 7.82 -7.60 -26.43
N VAL A 137 6.72 -7.39 -27.15
CA VAL A 137 6.58 -6.42 -28.23
C VAL A 137 5.32 -5.58 -28.04
N PRO A 138 5.21 -4.40 -28.66
CA PRO A 138 4.04 -3.51 -28.51
C PRO A 138 2.69 -4.19 -28.81
N GLU A 139 2.65 -5.13 -29.73
CA GLU A 139 1.44 -5.88 -30.08
C GLU A 139 0.88 -6.67 -28.90
N ASP A 140 1.74 -7.08 -27.97
CA ASP A 140 1.35 -7.81 -26.75
C ASP A 140 0.48 -6.97 -25.82
N LEU A 141 0.52 -5.63 -25.91
CA LEU A 141 -0.34 -4.74 -25.14
C LEU A 141 -1.83 -5.00 -25.40
N LYS A 142 -2.19 -5.55 -26.59
CA LYS A 142 -3.55 -5.94 -26.93
C LYS A 142 -4.10 -7.08 -26.07
N ARG A 143 -3.25 -7.81 -25.35
CA ARG A 143 -3.65 -8.85 -24.38
C ARG A 143 -4.14 -8.26 -23.05
N LEU A 144 -3.81 -6.99 -22.77
CA LEU A 144 -4.24 -6.33 -21.57
C LEU A 144 -5.73 -6.02 -21.63
N THR A 145 -6.43 -6.26 -20.54
CA THR A 145 -7.87 -6.06 -20.39
C THR A 145 -8.16 -5.04 -19.28
N PRO A 146 -8.02 -3.73 -19.53
CA PRO A 146 -8.28 -2.71 -18.53
C PRO A 146 -9.75 -2.66 -18.11
N ASP A 147 -10.66 -2.95 -19.05
CA ASP A 147 -12.09 -3.03 -18.74
C ASP A 147 -12.36 -4.10 -17.68
N GLY A 148 -13.01 -3.68 -16.58
CA GLY A 148 -13.30 -4.55 -15.43
C GLY A 148 -12.08 -4.85 -14.52
N ALA A 149 -10.90 -4.27 -14.76
CA ALA A 149 -9.72 -4.49 -13.91
C ALA A 149 -10.00 -4.13 -12.45
N LEU A 150 -10.68 -3.02 -12.19
CA LEU A 150 -11.05 -2.61 -10.84
C LEU A 150 -11.95 -3.63 -10.14
N SER A 151 -12.91 -4.23 -10.86
CA SER A 151 -13.79 -5.27 -10.29
C SER A 151 -13.00 -6.53 -9.92
N ARG A 152 -11.95 -6.86 -10.69
CA ARG A 152 -11.05 -7.98 -10.38
C ARG A 152 -10.15 -7.72 -9.15
N LEU A 153 -10.08 -6.48 -8.68
CA LEU A 153 -9.35 -6.05 -7.46
C LEU A 153 -10.27 -5.86 -6.24
N ALA A 154 -11.58 -6.10 -6.35
CA ALA A 154 -12.54 -5.86 -5.29
C ALA A 154 -12.16 -6.52 -3.95
N TYR A 155 -11.56 -7.72 -4.01
CA TYR A 155 -11.09 -8.44 -2.82
C TYR A 155 -10.09 -7.65 -1.97
N VAL A 156 -9.29 -6.76 -2.58
CA VAL A 156 -8.39 -5.88 -1.81
C VAL A 156 -9.20 -4.82 -1.04
N GLY A 157 -10.22 -4.26 -1.67
CA GLY A 157 -11.15 -3.34 -1.00
C GLY A 157 -11.86 -4.02 0.17
N ASP A 158 -12.34 -5.23 -0.03
CA ASP A 158 -12.99 -6.03 1.03
C ASP A 158 -12.03 -6.29 2.19
N ALA A 159 -10.77 -6.66 1.89
CA ALA A 159 -9.73 -6.84 2.90
C ALA A 159 -9.43 -5.55 3.67
N ILE A 160 -9.34 -4.40 3.00
CA ILE A 160 -9.13 -3.09 3.64
C ILE A 160 -10.29 -2.76 4.57
N THR A 161 -11.54 -2.91 4.11
CA THR A 161 -12.73 -2.65 4.93
C THR A 161 -12.77 -3.54 6.16
N MET A 162 -12.54 -4.84 5.98
CA MET A 162 -12.47 -5.81 7.07
C MET A 162 -11.37 -5.46 8.07
N MET A 163 -10.17 -5.11 7.56
CA MET A 163 -9.03 -4.77 8.41
C MET A 163 -9.27 -3.50 9.23
N ARG A 164 -9.93 -2.47 8.66
CA ARG A 164 -10.31 -1.25 9.37
C ARG A 164 -11.18 -1.56 10.60
N HIS A 165 -12.12 -2.50 10.48
CA HIS A 165 -12.93 -2.95 11.62
C HIS A 165 -12.11 -3.77 12.61
N LYS A 166 -11.27 -4.71 12.15
CA LYS A 166 -10.42 -5.55 13.02
C LYS A 166 -9.38 -4.75 13.80
N LEU A 167 -8.91 -3.63 13.26
CA LEU A 167 -7.99 -2.73 13.98
C LEU A 167 -8.64 -2.02 15.16
N GLU A 168 -9.99 -1.91 15.20
CA GLU A 168 -10.72 -1.20 16.27
C GLU A 168 -10.17 0.21 16.54
N GLY A 169 -9.61 0.84 15.52
CA GLY A 169 -8.96 2.15 15.59
C GLY A 169 -7.57 2.15 16.25
N ARG A 170 -6.96 1.00 16.52
CA ARG A 170 -5.66 0.90 17.20
C ARG A 170 -4.58 1.74 16.50
N VAL A 171 -4.42 1.59 15.19
CA VAL A 171 -3.48 2.33 14.35
C VAL A 171 -4.09 2.57 12.96
N PRO A 172 -3.58 3.53 12.15
CA PRO A 172 -4.03 3.72 10.78
C PRO A 172 -3.65 2.56 9.88
N LEU A 173 -4.46 2.36 8.83
CA LEU A 173 -4.23 1.38 7.78
C LEU A 173 -3.70 2.05 6.52
N ILE A 174 -2.54 1.58 6.05
CA ILE A 174 -1.90 2.00 4.81
C ILE A 174 -2.36 1.07 3.67
N GLY A 175 -2.82 1.66 2.57
CA GLY A 175 -2.95 1.01 1.28
C GLY A 175 -1.72 1.28 0.41
N PHE A 176 -1.55 0.54 -0.70
CA PHE A 176 -0.38 0.74 -1.54
C PHE A 176 -0.57 0.25 -2.97
N THR A 177 0.38 0.60 -3.81
CA THR A 177 0.50 0.14 -5.19
C THR A 177 1.97 0.10 -5.62
N GLY A 178 2.27 -0.68 -6.66
CA GLY A 178 3.49 -0.46 -7.45
C GLY A 178 3.33 0.74 -8.37
N ALA A 179 4.41 1.45 -8.64
CA ALA A 179 4.43 2.56 -9.58
C ALA A 179 4.50 2.08 -11.05
N PRO A 180 4.16 2.92 -12.02
CA PRO A 180 4.06 2.52 -13.42
C PRO A 180 5.34 1.90 -13.99
N TRP A 181 6.52 2.51 -13.75
CA TRP A 181 7.80 1.96 -14.24
C TRP A 181 8.11 0.60 -13.60
N THR A 182 7.93 0.48 -12.29
CA THR A 182 8.13 -0.81 -11.60
C THR A 182 7.21 -1.89 -12.16
N LEU A 183 5.92 -1.62 -12.34
CA LEU A 183 4.97 -2.60 -12.88
C LEU A 183 5.28 -2.95 -14.34
N MET A 184 5.55 -1.95 -15.19
CA MET A 184 5.96 -2.17 -16.58
C MET A 184 7.22 -3.05 -16.64
N GLY A 185 8.20 -2.78 -15.77
CA GLY A 185 9.40 -3.57 -15.67
C GLY A 185 9.11 -5.05 -15.41
N TYR A 186 8.31 -5.38 -14.39
CA TYR A 186 7.90 -6.76 -14.13
C TYR A 186 7.18 -7.40 -15.31
N MET A 187 6.29 -6.65 -15.96
CA MET A 187 5.48 -7.17 -17.08
C MET A 187 6.33 -7.45 -18.34
N ILE A 188 7.40 -6.69 -18.56
CA ILE A 188 8.31 -6.87 -19.69
C ILE A 188 9.41 -7.88 -19.38
N GLU A 189 10.02 -7.80 -18.17
CA GLU A 189 11.08 -8.74 -17.78
C GLU A 189 10.56 -10.16 -17.58
N GLY A 190 9.28 -10.32 -17.25
CA GLY A 190 8.66 -11.60 -16.92
C GLY A 190 8.87 -12.01 -15.47
N GLY A 191 9.23 -11.07 -14.59
CA GLY A 191 9.50 -11.29 -13.18
C GLY A 191 10.45 -10.26 -12.60
N GLY A 192 11.07 -10.58 -11.47
CA GLY A 192 12.11 -9.74 -10.87
C GLY A 192 13.35 -9.70 -11.75
N SER A 193 13.93 -8.51 -11.94
CA SER A 193 15.15 -8.32 -12.74
C SER A 193 16.17 -7.52 -11.97
N LYS A 194 17.45 -7.88 -12.13
CA LYS A 194 18.59 -7.15 -11.54
C LYS A 194 19.06 -5.98 -12.41
N THR A 195 18.64 -5.90 -13.65
CA THR A 195 19.16 -4.93 -14.63
C THR A 195 18.09 -4.15 -15.35
N MET A 196 16.85 -4.64 -15.37
CA MET A 196 15.75 -4.09 -16.16
C MET A 196 16.11 -3.86 -17.63
N SER A 197 16.98 -4.72 -18.18
CA SER A 197 17.58 -4.52 -19.51
C SER A 197 16.54 -4.53 -20.63
N LYS A 198 15.54 -5.43 -20.57
CA LYS A 198 14.46 -5.48 -21.57
C LYS A 198 13.54 -4.27 -21.46
N ALA A 199 13.14 -3.90 -20.24
CA ALA A 199 12.32 -2.71 -20.01
C ALA A 199 13.06 -1.44 -20.45
N LYS A 200 14.38 -1.33 -20.19
CA LYS A 200 15.20 -0.22 -20.69
C LYS A 200 15.34 -0.20 -22.21
N ALA A 201 15.39 -1.36 -22.87
CA ALA A 201 15.38 -1.41 -24.31
C ALA A 201 14.07 -0.81 -24.87
N TRP A 202 12.93 -1.10 -24.27
CA TRP A 202 11.64 -0.53 -24.65
C TRP A 202 11.63 1.00 -24.67
N LEU A 203 12.30 1.66 -23.71
CA LEU A 203 12.39 3.13 -23.68
C LEU A 203 13.01 3.72 -24.95
N LYS A 204 13.89 2.97 -25.59
CA LYS A 204 14.62 3.38 -26.81
C LYS A 204 13.95 2.89 -28.08
N ASP A 205 13.56 1.60 -28.08
CA ASP A 205 13.09 0.92 -29.27
C ASP A 205 11.61 1.22 -29.55
N TYR A 206 10.80 1.44 -28.49
CA TYR A 206 9.34 1.67 -28.57
C TYR A 206 8.88 2.85 -27.70
N PRO A 207 9.42 4.08 -27.88
CA PRO A 207 9.14 5.20 -26.96
C PRO A 207 7.67 5.60 -26.91
N GLU A 208 6.94 5.56 -28.03
CA GLU A 208 5.52 5.93 -28.03
C GLU A 208 4.65 4.83 -27.39
N ASP A 209 4.94 3.56 -27.67
CA ASP A 209 4.23 2.44 -27.02
C ASP A 209 4.54 2.39 -25.52
N THR A 210 5.75 2.75 -25.12
CA THR A 210 6.12 2.91 -23.70
C THR A 210 5.25 3.96 -23.02
N LYS A 211 5.03 5.11 -23.65
CA LYS A 211 4.13 6.16 -23.12
C LYS A 211 2.70 5.65 -23.00
N LEU A 212 2.20 4.94 -24.01
CA LEU A 212 0.87 4.33 -23.97
C LEU A 212 0.76 3.34 -22.83
N PHE A 213 1.75 2.48 -22.65
CA PHE A 213 1.78 1.47 -21.59
C PHE A 213 1.84 2.09 -20.19
N LEU A 214 2.73 3.05 -19.98
CA LEU A 214 2.82 3.77 -18.70
C LEU A 214 1.54 4.55 -18.38
N ASN A 215 0.87 5.13 -19.39
CA ASN A 215 -0.43 5.77 -19.20
C ASN A 215 -1.51 4.78 -18.79
N LEU A 216 -1.62 3.62 -19.46
CA LEU A 216 -2.56 2.55 -19.11
C LEU A 216 -2.37 2.08 -17.67
N LEU A 217 -1.11 1.88 -17.27
CA LEU A 217 -0.80 1.50 -15.88
C LEU A 217 -1.16 2.61 -14.90
N THR A 218 -0.91 3.87 -15.27
CA THR A 218 -1.26 5.04 -14.44
C THR A 218 -2.77 5.11 -14.21
N ASP A 219 -3.58 4.91 -15.25
CA ASP A 219 -5.04 4.90 -15.14
C ASP A 219 -5.51 3.80 -14.19
N ALA A 220 -5.01 2.57 -14.36
CA ALA A 220 -5.34 1.45 -13.47
C ALA A 220 -4.91 1.70 -12.01
N ILE A 221 -3.74 2.32 -11.80
CA ILE A 221 -3.23 2.67 -10.48
C ILE A 221 -4.13 3.72 -9.81
N VAL A 222 -4.52 4.77 -10.51
CA VAL A 222 -5.39 5.82 -9.96
C VAL A 222 -6.75 5.25 -9.54
N ASP A 223 -7.36 4.41 -10.40
CA ASP A 223 -8.61 3.72 -10.09
C ASP A 223 -8.46 2.82 -8.84
N TYR A 224 -7.37 2.08 -8.76
CA TYR A 224 -7.07 1.18 -7.65
C TYR A 224 -6.83 1.92 -6.33
N LEU A 225 -6.09 3.02 -6.35
CA LEU A 225 -5.83 3.84 -5.16
C LEU A 225 -7.11 4.53 -4.66
N GLU A 226 -7.95 5.05 -5.57
CA GLU A 226 -9.24 5.61 -5.21
C GLU A 226 -10.14 4.56 -4.54
N MET A 227 -10.17 3.34 -5.07
CA MET A 227 -10.91 2.23 -4.46
C MET A 227 -10.39 1.91 -3.06
N GLN A 228 -9.08 1.89 -2.83
CA GLN A 228 -8.50 1.64 -1.52
C GLN A 228 -8.89 2.72 -0.49
N VAL A 229 -8.92 4.00 -0.88
CA VAL A 229 -9.40 5.09 0.00
C VAL A 229 -10.87 4.90 0.34
N LYS A 230 -11.71 4.61 -0.67
CA LYS A 230 -13.14 4.33 -0.44
C LYS A 230 -13.38 3.14 0.48
N ALA A 231 -12.52 2.12 0.38
CA ALA A 231 -12.57 0.94 1.22
C ALA A 231 -12.08 1.20 2.66
N GLY A 232 -11.43 2.35 2.91
CA GLY A 232 -11.04 2.77 4.24
C GLY A 232 -9.54 2.91 4.51
N ALA A 233 -8.69 2.85 3.50
CA ALA A 233 -7.26 3.17 3.67
C ALA A 233 -7.10 4.63 4.13
N GLN A 234 -6.23 4.86 5.12
CA GLN A 234 -6.03 6.17 5.75
C GLN A 234 -4.73 6.86 5.31
N MET A 235 -3.88 6.15 4.61
CA MET A 235 -2.66 6.62 3.97
C MET A 235 -2.38 5.70 2.79
N LEU A 236 -1.71 6.19 1.76
CA LEU A 236 -1.33 5.40 0.60
C LEU A 236 0.17 5.50 0.36
N GLN A 237 0.77 4.39 -0.11
CA GLN A 237 2.17 4.35 -0.52
C GLN A 237 2.33 3.85 -1.94
N ILE A 238 3.08 4.60 -2.73
CA ILE A 238 3.45 4.26 -4.11
C ILE A 238 4.90 3.76 -4.10
N PHE A 239 5.09 2.50 -4.52
CA PHE A 239 6.38 1.84 -4.57
C PHE A 239 7.00 1.90 -5.96
N GLU A 240 7.91 2.85 -6.19
CA GLU A 240 8.79 2.86 -7.37
C GLU A 240 10.09 2.13 -7.02
N SER A 241 9.95 0.81 -6.84
CA SER A 241 11.03 -0.05 -6.32
C SER A 241 12.17 -0.29 -7.32
N SER A 242 11.99 0.08 -8.58
CA SER A 242 12.94 -0.15 -9.68
C SER A 242 13.55 1.14 -10.23
N ALA A 243 13.40 2.27 -9.53
CA ALA A 243 13.94 3.56 -9.96
C ALA A 243 15.48 3.54 -10.06
N GLU A 244 16.17 2.70 -9.29
CA GLU A 244 17.62 2.51 -9.34
C GLU A 244 18.16 2.11 -10.72
N HIS A 245 17.30 1.58 -11.60
CA HIS A 245 17.69 1.18 -12.95
C HIS A 245 17.59 2.32 -13.99
N LEU A 246 17.09 3.47 -13.58
CA LEU A 246 16.99 4.68 -14.43
C LEU A 246 18.06 5.68 -14.04
N SER A 247 18.71 6.31 -15.03
CA SER A 247 19.49 7.51 -14.78
C SER A 247 18.56 8.66 -14.30
N LYS A 248 19.14 9.76 -13.81
CA LYS A 248 18.34 10.93 -13.44
C LYS A 248 17.47 11.38 -14.61
N GLU A 249 18.04 11.52 -15.81
CA GLU A 249 17.35 11.97 -17.01
C GLU A 249 16.24 10.98 -17.40
N GLU A 250 16.53 9.68 -17.37
CA GLU A 250 15.53 8.65 -17.65
C GLU A 250 14.39 8.69 -16.61
N PHE A 251 14.70 8.87 -15.32
CA PHE A 251 13.68 8.95 -14.28
C PHE A 251 12.81 10.20 -14.42
N LEU A 252 13.40 11.35 -14.80
CA LEU A 252 12.66 12.58 -15.09
C LEU A 252 11.74 12.43 -16.30
N GLN A 253 12.14 11.62 -17.27
CA GLN A 253 11.35 11.41 -18.49
C GLN A 253 10.28 10.32 -18.31
N TRP A 254 10.61 9.19 -17.67
CA TRP A 254 9.81 7.97 -17.67
C TRP A 254 9.19 7.61 -16.31
N GLY A 255 9.59 8.28 -15.24
CA GLY A 255 9.04 8.09 -13.88
C GLY A 255 8.19 9.27 -13.43
N VAL A 256 8.84 10.44 -13.33
CA VAL A 256 8.28 11.66 -12.74
C VAL A 256 6.91 12.07 -13.31
N PRO A 257 6.68 12.12 -14.64
CA PRO A 257 5.39 12.56 -15.17
C PRO A 257 4.21 11.70 -14.72
N TYR A 258 4.41 10.39 -14.66
CA TYR A 258 3.37 9.43 -14.27
C TYR A 258 3.13 9.45 -12.77
N LEU A 259 4.19 9.59 -11.96
CA LEU A 259 4.07 9.76 -10.50
C LEU A 259 3.31 11.05 -10.17
N LYS A 260 3.62 12.17 -10.87
CA LYS A 260 2.87 13.41 -10.72
C LYS A 260 1.41 13.25 -11.11
N ARG A 261 1.14 12.59 -12.23
CA ARG A 261 -0.22 12.33 -12.72
C ARG A 261 -1.03 11.50 -11.72
N ILE A 262 -0.45 10.43 -11.13
CA ILE A 262 -1.12 9.64 -10.08
C ILE A 262 -1.58 10.54 -8.94
N ARG A 263 -0.67 11.35 -8.41
CA ARG A 263 -0.97 12.25 -7.29
C ARG A 263 -2.07 13.25 -7.63
N ASP A 264 -1.92 13.95 -8.75
CA ASP A 264 -2.83 15.03 -9.12
C ASP A 264 -4.23 14.51 -9.45
N GLU A 265 -4.34 13.44 -10.25
CA GLU A 265 -5.64 12.86 -10.58
C GLU A 265 -6.34 12.22 -9.37
N LEU A 266 -5.60 11.52 -8.50
CA LEU A 266 -6.19 10.94 -7.31
C LEU A 266 -6.76 12.02 -6.38
N VAL A 267 -6.00 13.07 -6.10
CA VAL A 267 -6.44 14.18 -5.25
C VAL A 267 -7.64 14.90 -5.86
N ASP A 268 -7.62 15.17 -7.16
CA ASP A 268 -8.74 15.79 -7.88
C ASP A 268 -10.01 14.93 -7.80
N ARG A 269 -9.90 13.62 -8.05
CA ARG A 269 -11.03 12.68 -8.00
C ARG A 269 -11.63 12.57 -6.60
N LEU A 270 -10.80 12.44 -5.56
CA LEU A 270 -11.25 12.38 -4.17
C LEU A 270 -11.97 13.68 -3.78
N THR A 271 -11.38 14.84 -4.12
CA THR A 271 -11.95 16.15 -3.84
C THR A 271 -13.29 16.36 -4.53
N LYS A 272 -13.41 16.05 -5.81
CA LYS A 272 -14.65 16.19 -6.59
C LYS A 272 -15.77 15.29 -6.06
N ARG A 273 -15.44 14.16 -5.45
CA ARG A 273 -16.40 13.20 -4.89
C ARG A 273 -16.64 13.42 -3.40
N ALA A 274 -16.09 14.47 -2.80
CA ALA A 274 -16.17 14.76 -1.36
C ALA A 274 -15.69 13.60 -0.47
N ILE A 275 -14.68 12.86 -0.95
CA ILE A 275 -13.98 11.82 -0.20
C ILE A 275 -12.76 12.46 0.44
N PRO A 276 -12.48 12.20 1.74
CA PRO A 276 -11.31 12.75 2.40
C PRO A 276 -10.01 12.39 1.67
N VAL A 277 -9.19 13.40 1.36
CA VAL A 277 -7.84 13.17 0.82
C VAL A 277 -6.96 12.65 1.95
N VAL A 278 -6.34 11.51 1.71
CA VAL A 278 -5.40 10.86 2.65
C VAL A 278 -3.96 11.21 2.30
N PRO A 279 -3.02 11.19 3.26
CA PRO A 279 -1.61 11.40 2.96
C PRO A 279 -1.06 10.38 1.95
N LEU A 280 -0.23 10.86 1.03
CA LEU A 280 0.40 10.06 -0.02
C LEU A 280 1.90 10.00 0.20
N THR A 281 2.46 8.79 0.19
CA THR A 281 3.90 8.53 0.24
C THR A 281 4.41 8.08 -1.12
N LEU A 282 5.49 8.69 -1.58
CA LEU A 282 6.29 8.19 -2.69
C LEU A 282 7.57 7.56 -2.15
N PHE A 283 7.84 6.31 -2.52
CA PHE A 283 9.10 5.63 -2.27
C PHE A 283 9.73 5.24 -3.60
N ALA A 284 10.79 5.96 -4.01
CA ALA A 284 11.53 5.71 -5.25
C ALA A 284 12.95 5.21 -4.90
N LYS A 285 13.10 3.87 -4.80
CA LYS A 285 14.34 3.23 -4.41
C LYS A 285 15.45 3.53 -5.44
N GLY A 286 16.59 4.01 -4.95
CA GLY A 286 17.76 4.34 -5.77
C GLY A 286 17.65 5.66 -6.54
N ALA A 287 16.55 6.40 -6.40
CA ALA A 287 16.37 7.71 -7.03
C ALA A 287 16.75 8.90 -6.13
N GLY A 288 17.70 8.71 -5.20
CA GLY A 288 18.24 9.79 -4.36
C GLY A 288 18.76 10.99 -5.16
N HIS A 289 19.27 10.74 -6.37
CA HIS A 289 19.68 11.77 -7.33
C HIS A 289 18.58 12.75 -7.79
N SER A 290 17.31 12.45 -7.51
CA SER A 290 16.14 13.22 -7.95
C SER A 290 15.24 13.65 -6.78
N LEU A 291 15.77 13.73 -5.57
CA LEU A 291 14.98 14.09 -4.37
C LEU A 291 14.32 15.46 -4.49
N LYS A 292 15.00 16.43 -5.12
CA LYS A 292 14.43 17.75 -5.36
C LYS A 292 13.17 17.65 -6.21
N GLU A 293 13.27 16.97 -7.34
CA GLU A 293 12.15 16.80 -8.27
C GLU A 293 11.01 15.98 -7.62
N GLN A 294 11.34 14.95 -6.85
CA GLN A 294 10.33 14.20 -6.09
C GLN A 294 9.58 15.09 -5.09
N SER A 295 10.27 16.00 -4.39
CA SER A 295 9.66 16.90 -3.42
C SER A 295 8.68 17.92 -4.04
N GLU A 296 8.79 18.17 -5.35
CA GLU A 296 7.94 19.06 -6.11
C GLU A 296 6.67 18.39 -6.69
N LEU A 297 6.55 17.05 -6.53
CA LEU A 297 5.40 16.29 -7.05
C LEU A 297 4.12 16.44 -6.23
N GLY A 298 4.21 16.99 -5.02
CA GLY A 298 3.07 17.22 -4.14
C GLY A 298 2.68 16.02 -3.26
N TYR A 299 3.55 15.04 -3.12
CA TYR A 299 3.39 13.99 -2.12
C TYR A 299 3.65 14.54 -0.72
N ASP A 300 2.92 14.04 0.27
CA ASP A 300 3.07 14.47 1.67
C ASP A 300 4.34 13.89 2.30
N VAL A 301 4.73 12.68 1.87
CA VAL A 301 5.86 11.93 2.42
C VAL A 301 6.75 11.41 1.28
N ILE A 302 8.06 11.59 1.45
CA ILE A 302 9.08 10.98 0.60
C ILE A 302 9.80 9.90 1.39
N GLY A 303 9.71 8.65 0.92
CA GLY A 303 10.44 7.52 1.46
C GLY A 303 11.87 7.48 0.90
N LEU A 304 12.83 7.29 1.78
CA LEU A 304 14.25 7.20 1.44
C LEU A 304 14.74 5.76 1.57
N ASP A 305 15.56 5.31 0.63
CA ASP A 305 16.33 4.11 0.83
C ASP A 305 17.58 4.39 1.69
N TRP A 306 18.27 3.33 2.12
CA TRP A 306 19.38 3.40 3.07
C TRP A 306 20.66 4.05 2.52
N THR A 307 20.72 4.30 1.21
CA THR A 307 21.89 4.94 0.56
C THR A 307 21.88 6.46 0.69
N VAL A 308 20.75 7.03 1.11
CA VAL A 308 20.55 8.47 1.21
C VAL A 308 20.83 8.94 2.65
N ASP A 309 21.70 9.94 2.81
CA ASP A 309 21.91 10.56 4.12
C ASP A 309 20.70 11.40 4.54
N PRO A 310 20.17 11.21 5.75
CA PRO A 310 18.99 11.93 6.23
C PRO A 310 19.13 13.47 6.28
N VAL A 311 20.33 13.96 6.64
CA VAL A 311 20.60 15.40 6.77
C VAL A 311 20.66 16.05 5.39
N GLU A 312 21.33 15.37 4.44
CA GLU A 312 21.40 15.81 3.05
C GLU A 312 19.98 15.80 2.43
N ALA A 313 19.23 14.71 2.62
CA ALA A 313 17.84 14.62 2.14
C ALA A 313 16.99 15.80 2.66
N ARG A 314 17.06 16.09 3.96
CA ARG A 314 16.32 17.22 4.56
C ARG A 314 16.74 18.57 3.95
N SER A 315 18.03 18.75 3.67
CA SER A 315 18.51 19.99 3.05
C SER A 315 17.97 20.20 1.63
N VAL A 316 17.79 19.10 0.89
CA VAL A 316 17.29 19.11 -0.50
C VAL A 316 15.78 19.28 -0.57
N VAL A 317 15.01 18.52 0.24
CA VAL A 317 13.54 18.53 0.16
C VAL A 317 12.91 19.68 0.95
N GLY A 318 13.68 20.32 1.81
CA GLY A 318 13.22 21.44 2.64
C GLY A 318 12.36 21.02 3.84
N PRO A 319 11.83 21.99 4.62
CA PRO A 319 11.18 21.73 5.88
C PRO A 319 9.72 21.27 5.77
N ASN A 320 9.11 21.33 4.58
CA ASN A 320 7.67 21.14 4.43
C ASN A 320 7.26 19.71 4.03
N ILE A 321 8.21 18.86 3.64
CA ILE A 321 7.99 17.48 3.26
C ILE A 321 8.31 16.56 4.43
N THR A 322 7.47 15.57 4.69
CA THR A 322 7.78 14.53 5.67
C THR A 322 8.70 13.49 5.03
N LEU A 323 9.76 13.10 5.73
CA LEU A 323 10.67 12.04 5.31
C LEU A 323 10.32 10.73 6.02
N GLN A 324 10.45 9.61 5.30
CA GLN A 324 10.25 8.28 5.83
C GLN A 324 11.47 7.41 5.55
N GLY A 325 11.92 6.67 6.54
CA GLY A 325 13.02 5.72 6.38
C GLY A 325 13.98 5.77 7.57
N ASN A 326 15.27 5.37 7.42
CA ASN A 326 15.83 4.68 6.25
C ASN A 326 16.94 3.73 6.69
N LEU A 327 16.73 3.01 7.83
CA LEU A 327 17.75 2.06 8.30
C LEU A 327 18.02 1.00 7.22
N ASP A 328 19.30 0.63 7.04
CA ASP A 328 19.65 -0.47 6.15
C ASP A 328 19.00 -1.77 6.66
N PRO A 329 18.21 -2.48 5.83
CA PRO A 329 17.65 -3.76 6.22
C PRO A 329 18.69 -4.79 6.68
N MET A 330 19.95 -4.66 6.26
CA MET A 330 21.02 -5.54 6.69
C MET A 330 21.47 -5.26 8.12
N ASP A 331 21.26 -4.06 8.66
CA ASP A 331 21.55 -3.74 10.06
C ASP A 331 20.63 -4.49 11.03
N MET A 332 19.50 -5.01 10.54
CA MET A 332 18.60 -5.87 11.33
C MET A 332 19.23 -7.21 11.76
N TYR A 333 20.41 -7.55 11.22
CA TYR A 333 21.18 -8.76 11.61
C TYR A 333 22.27 -8.49 12.63
N ARG A 334 22.46 -7.23 13.03
CA ARG A 334 23.46 -6.84 14.00
C ARG A 334 23.08 -7.26 15.42
N ASP A 335 24.05 -7.18 16.31
CA ASP A 335 23.82 -7.31 17.74
C ASP A 335 22.74 -6.32 18.23
N PRO A 336 21.90 -6.70 19.19
CA PRO A 336 20.81 -5.84 19.67
C PRO A 336 21.25 -4.45 20.16
N ASP A 337 22.41 -4.32 20.82
CA ASP A 337 22.89 -3.05 21.32
C ASP A 337 23.45 -2.17 20.19
N GLU A 338 24.12 -2.77 19.21
CA GLU A 338 24.55 -2.09 17.98
C GLU A 338 23.35 -1.61 17.17
N LEU A 339 22.35 -2.46 16.97
CA LEU A 339 21.10 -2.09 16.27
C LEU A 339 20.37 -0.94 16.98
N ARG A 340 20.30 -0.98 18.32
CA ARG A 340 19.72 0.10 19.11
C ARG A 340 20.45 1.42 18.88
N THR A 341 21.79 1.38 18.90
CA THR A 341 22.63 2.56 18.67
C THR A 341 22.37 3.16 17.28
N LEU A 342 22.48 2.34 16.22
CA LEU A 342 22.23 2.79 14.83
C LEU A 342 20.82 3.36 14.64
N THR A 343 19.82 2.71 15.23
CA THR A 343 18.43 3.18 15.16
C THR A 343 18.26 4.53 15.83
N THR A 344 18.85 4.70 17.01
CA THR A 344 18.78 5.97 17.77
C THR A 344 19.50 7.09 17.01
N GLU A 345 20.69 6.82 16.44
CA GLU A 345 21.42 7.77 15.61
C GLU A 345 20.63 8.18 14.37
N MET A 346 20.00 7.22 13.69
CA MET A 346 19.12 7.52 12.57
C MET A 346 17.99 8.48 12.97
N VAL A 347 17.26 8.17 14.06
CA VAL A 347 16.17 9.03 14.56
C VAL A 347 16.67 10.43 14.90
N HIS A 348 17.85 10.55 15.54
CA HIS A 348 18.44 11.86 15.84
C HIS A 348 18.81 12.66 14.59
N LYS A 349 19.32 12.00 13.53
CA LYS A 349 19.63 12.67 12.25
C LYS A 349 18.37 13.23 11.56
N PHE A 350 17.26 12.51 11.61
CA PHE A 350 15.99 13.01 11.07
C PHE A 350 15.31 14.05 11.98
N GLY A 351 15.44 13.89 13.30
CA GLY A 351 14.68 14.65 14.28
C GLY A 351 13.23 14.20 14.39
N LYS A 352 12.49 14.78 15.35
CA LYS A 352 11.11 14.37 15.64
C LYS A 352 10.07 14.90 14.66
N SER A 353 10.34 16.06 14.06
CA SER A 353 9.38 16.76 13.21
C SER A 353 9.41 16.23 11.77
N ARG A 354 8.23 15.97 11.19
CA ARG A 354 8.10 15.51 9.80
C ARG A 354 8.97 14.29 9.49
N TYR A 355 8.90 13.32 10.38
CA TYR A 355 9.63 12.08 10.23
C TYR A 355 8.77 10.86 10.62
N ILE A 356 8.88 9.82 9.81
CA ILE A 356 8.30 8.49 10.02
C ILE A 356 9.44 7.49 9.95
N ALA A 357 9.70 6.77 11.04
CA ALA A 357 10.74 5.77 11.07
C ALA A 357 10.35 4.52 10.28
N ASN A 358 11.29 4.01 9.51
CA ASN A 358 11.18 2.78 8.73
C ASN A 358 12.59 2.27 8.37
N LEU A 359 12.65 1.10 7.74
CA LEU A 359 13.84 0.68 7.01
C LEU A 359 13.89 1.37 5.65
N GLY A 360 15.07 1.39 5.06
CA GLY A 360 15.29 1.89 3.69
C GLY A 360 14.79 0.95 2.60
N HIS A 361 14.33 -0.25 2.95
CA HIS A 361 13.61 -1.20 2.10
C HIS A 361 12.87 -2.22 2.98
N GLY A 362 12.22 -3.20 2.36
CA GLY A 362 11.51 -4.25 3.09
C GLY A 362 12.42 -5.18 3.89
N ILE A 363 11.92 -5.59 5.03
CA ILE A 363 12.53 -6.62 5.88
C ILE A 363 12.79 -7.91 5.08
N THR A 364 13.86 -8.62 5.40
CA THR A 364 14.23 -9.86 4.72
C THR A 364 13.66 -11.10 5.42
N PRO A 365 13.49 -12.24 4.74
CA PRO A 365 12.86 -13.41 5.32
C PRO A 365 13.55 -14.04 6.52
N GLN A 366 14.84 -13.78 6.69
CA GLN A 366 15.66 -14.35 7.77
C GLN A 366 15.92 -13.35 8.90
N THR A 367 15.33 -12.16 8.83
CA THR A 367 15.45 -11.14 9.89
C THR A 367 15.00 -11.71 11.24
N PRO A 368 15.83 -11.59 12.30
CA PRO A 368 15.43 -12.02 13.63
C PRO A 368 14.21 -11.23 14.14
N ILE A 369 13.27 -11.91 14.76
CA ILE A 369 12.05 -11.27 15.32
C ILE A 369 12.46 -10.25 16.40
N THR A 370 13.43 -10.58 17.22
CA THR A 370 13.96 -9.70 18.27
C THR A 370 14.52 -8.40 17.74
N SER A 371 15.04 -8.38 16.51
CA SER A 371 15.52 -7.14 15.88
C SER A 371 14.38 -6.16 15.62
N MET A 372 13.19 -6.64 15.30
CA MET A 372 12.00 -5.79 15.19
C MET A 372 11.60 -5.17 16.53
N GLU A 373 11.68 -5.91 17.62
CA GLU A 373 11.41 -5.41 18.97
C GLU A 373 12.40 -4.30 19.33
N VAL A 374 13.69 -4.54 19.10
CA VAL A 374 14.77 -3.58 19.34
C VAL A 374 14.58 -2.30 18.51
N LEU A 375 14.29 -2.43 17.22
CA LEU A 375 14.04 -1.30 16.31
C LEU A 375 12.89 -0.43 16.81
N VAL A 376 11.73 -1.03 17.07
CA VAL A 376 10.51 -0.29 17.50
C VAL A 376 10.75 0.39 18.84
N GLU A 377 11.34 -0.33 19.80
CA GLU A 377 11.65 0.22 21.12
C GLU A 377 12.65 1.38 21.02
N ALA A 378 13.71 1.24 20.22
CA ALA A 378 14.72 2.28 20.04
C ALA A 378 14.14 3.54 19.39
N VAL A 379 13.30 3.41 18.37
CA VAL A 379 12.60 4.55 17.74
C VAL A 379 11.74 5.29 18.76
N HIS A 380 10.94 4.57 19.55
CA HIS A 380 10.02 5.18 20.51
C HIS A 380 10.72 5.89 21.70
N LYS A 381 11.95 5.49 22.01
CA LYS A 381 12.73 6.04 23.13
C LYS A 381 13.75 7.11 22.71
N ALA A 382 13.98 7.31 21.41
CA ALA A 382 15.06 8.15 20.94
C ALA A 382 14.84 9.66 21.17
N LEU A 383 13.59 10.17 21.12
CA LEU A 383 13.27 11.61 21.22
C LEU A 383 11.98 11.88 22.03
#